data_f6c9b582697e35c54361ee002db4b8d0
#
_entry.id   f6c9b582697e35c54361ee002db4b8d0
#
_cell.length_a   1.000
_cell.length_b   1.000
_cell.length_c   1.000
_cell.angle_alpha   90.00
_cell.angle_beta   90.00
_cell.angle_gamma   90.00
#
_symmetry.space_group_name_H-M   'P 1'
#
loop_
_entity.id
_entity.type
_entity.pdbx_description
1 polymer ?
#
loop_
_entity_poly.entity_id
_entity_poly.type
_entity_poly.pdbx_seq_one_letter_code
_entity_poly.pdbx_strand_id
1 'polypeptide(L)'
;MGTPERADPSEWVDRYGDFLFRYAMLRVRDRSAAEDVVQETFLAALAGRKSFSGGSSESTWLVGILKHKIADHFRKRAREAPLPEAEPSGNDPFDRRGHWNPGPFDWGGDPEDLLRRKDFLDRFLECLSGLSRNQADAFTMREIDGAGTGEICKVLNLSETNLWVILHRARMHLRRCLEVRWFETIRRDEP
;
A
#
# COMPACT_ATOMS: atom_id res chain seq x y z
N MET A 1 -35.84 -9.74 5.92
CA MET A 1 -34.40 -9.51 5.69
C MET A 1 -34.17 -9.70 4.20
N GLY A 2 -34.07 -8.60 3.44
CA GLY A 2 -33.88 -8.68 1.99
C GLY A 2 -32.48 -9.24 1.69
N THR A 3 -32.44 -10.24 0.82
CA THR A 3 -31.19 -10.70 0.21
C THR A 3 -30.52 -9.49 -0.42
N PRO A 4 -29.24 -9.19 -0.16
CA PRO A 4 -28.57 -8.09 -0.82
C PRO A 4 -28.66 -8.33 -2.34
N GLU A 5 -29.24 -7.37 -3.03
CA GLU A 5 -29.41 -7.38 -4.48
C GLU A 5 -28.01 -7.50 -5.11
N ARG A 6 -27.75 -8.66 -5.70
CA ARG A 6 -26.47 -8.91 -6.38
C ARG A 6 -26.47 -8.09 -7.65
N ALA A 7 -25.52 -7.15 -7.77
CA ALA A 7 -25.38 -6.39 -8.99
C ALA A 7 -25.12 -7.32 -10.18
N ASP A 8 -25.65 -6.96 -11.34
CA ASP A 8 -25.30 -7.64 -12.58
C ASP A 8 -23.79 -7.46 -12.83
N PRO A 9 -23.05 -8.52 -13.15
CA PRO A 9 -21.64 -8.40 -13.49
C PRO A 9 -21.33 -7.36 -14.57
N SER A 10 -22.25 -7.09 -15.48
CA SER A 10 -22.13 -6.04 -16.48
C SER A 10 -22.01 -4.63 -15.87
N GLU A 11 -22.55 -4.42 -14.66
CA GLU A 11 -22.51 -3.15 -13.95
C GLU A 11 -21.26 -3.01 -13.05
N TRP A 12 -20.50 -4.08 -12.84
CA TRP A 12 -19.36 -4.06 -11.91
C TRP A 12 -18.28 -3.09 -12.31
N VAL A 13 -18.00 -2.94 -13.61
CA VAL A 13 -16.98 -2.03 -14.10
C VAL A 13 -17.37 -0.59 -13.79
N ASP A 14 -18.62 -0.21 -14.08
CA ASP A 14 -19.12 1.14 -13.85
C ASP A 14 -19.22 1.45 -12.35
N ARG A 15 -19.63 0.46 -11.55
CA ARG A 15 -19.89 0.64 -10.12
C ARG A 15 -18.64 0.59 -9.26
N TYR A 16 -17.67 -0.26 -9.59
CA TYR A 16 -16.50 -0.56 -8.77
C TYR A 16 -15.17 -0.27 -9.45
N GLY A 17 -15.13 -0.05 -10.77
CA GLY A 17 -13.89 0.07 -11.54
C GLY A 17 -12.98 1.18 -11.05
N ASP A 18 -13.52 2.39 -10.87
CA ASP A 18 -12.74 3.54 -10.39
C ASP A 18 -12.17 3.32 -8.98
N PHE A 19 -12.96 2.73 -8.10
CA PHE A 19 -12.54 2.43 -6.73
C PHE A 19 -11.41 1.38 -6.71
N LEU A 20 -11.58 0.27 -7.43
CA LEU A 20 -10.59 -0.80 -7.52
C LEU A 20 -9.31 -0.31 -8.21
N PHE A 21 -9.45 0.53 -9.25
CA PHE A 21 -8.29 1.11 -9.93
C PHE A 21 -7.49 2.03 -9.01
N ARG A 22 -8.14 2.94 -8.27
CA ARG A 22 -7.45 3.79 -7.29
C ARG A 22 -6.76 2.95 -6.21
N TYR A 23 -7.43 1.91 -5.72
CA TYR A 23 -6.85 0.97 -4.77
C TYR A 23 -5.60 0.27 -5.35
N ALA A 24 -5.65 -0.20 -6.59
CA ALA A 24 -4.52 -0.83 -7.28
C ALA A 24 -3.37 0.17 -7.51
N MET A 25 -3.68 1.39 -7.97
CA MET A 25 -2.69 2.45 -8.22
C MET A 25 -1.85 2.79 -7.00
N LEU A 26 -2.46 2.87 -5.81
CA LEU A 26 -1.74 3.11 -4.55
C LEU A 26 -0.67 2.04 -4.28
N ARG A 27 -0.84 0.83 -4.78
CA ARG A 27 0.01 -0.33 -4.50
C ARG A 27 0.98 -0.65 -5.61
N VAL A 28 0.48 -0.70 -6.84
CA VAL A 28 1.26 -1.07 -8.01
C VAL A 28 2.05 0.12 -8.57
N ARG A 29 1.48 1.34 -8.49
CA ARG A 29 2.07 2.63 -8.91
C ARG A 29 2.56 2.64 -10.37
N ASP A 30 2.02 1.75 -11.16
CA ASP A 30 2.15 1.69 -12.60
C ASP A 30 0.75 1.58 -13.17
N ARG A 31 0.39 2.48 -14.07
CA ARG A 31 -0.98 2.59 -14.59
C ARG A 31 -1.38 1.32 -15.34
N SER A 32 -0.51 0.86 -16.24
CA SER A 32 -0.79 -0.32 -17.06
C SER A 32 -0.96 -1.56 -16.20
N ALA A 33 -0.03 -1.76 -15.26
CA ALA A 33 -0.12 -2.88 -14.33
C ALA A 33 -1.35 -2.80 -13.40
N ALA A 34 -1.76 -1.59 -12.99
CA ALA A 34 -2.98 -1.41 -12.20
C ALA A 34 -4.24 -1.73 -13.01
N GLU A 35 -4.31 -1.30 -14.28
CA GLU A 35 -5.38 -1.65 -15.20
C GLU A 35 -5.45 -3.18 -15.40
N ASP A 36 -4.33 -3.84 -15.64
CA ASP A 36 -4.24 -5.29 -15.81
C ASP A 36 -4.74 -6.04 -14.57
N VAL A 37 -4.26 -5.65 -13.39
CA VAL A 37 -4.66 -6.29 -12.11
C VAL A 37 -6.16 -6.11 -11.84
N VAL A 38 -6.75 -4.97 -12.18
CA VAL A 38 -8.19 -4.73 -12.04
C VAL A 38 -8.97 -5.58 -13.05
N GLN A 39 -8.53 -5.67 -14.29
CA GLN A 39 -9.16 -6.54 -15.30
C GLN A 39 -9.13 -8.00 -14.86
N GLU A 40 -7.95 -8.48 -14.41
CA GLU A 40 -7.83 -9.84 -13.87
C GLU A 40 -8.73 -10.09 -12.66
N THR A 41 -8.96 -9.05 -11.84
CA THR A 41 -9.87 -9.10 -10.70
C THR A 41 -11.30 -9.35 -11.15
N PHE A 42 -11.79 -8.59 -12.13
CA PHE A 42 -13.13 -8.79 -12.67
C PHE A 42 -13.30 -10.16 -13.35
N LEU A 43 -12.30 -10.61 -14.10
CA LEU A 43 -12.32 -11.94 -14.71
C LEU A 43 -12.38 -13.06 -13.64
N ALA A 44 -11.59 -12.95 -12.59
CA ALA A 44 -11.62 -13.90 -11.48
C ALA A 44 -12.95 -13.86 -10.72
N ALA A 45 -13.51 -12.67 -10.52
CA ALA A 45 -14.81 -12.48 -9.90
C ALA A 45 -15.95 -13.12 -10.74
N LEU A 46 -15.92 -12.93 -12.06
CA LEU A 46 -16.88 -13.59 -12.97
C LEU A 46 -16.81 -15.12 -12.85
N ALA A 47 -15.59 -15.68 -12.89
CA ALA A 47 -15.37 -17.11 -12.74
C ALA A 47 -15.82 -17.63 -11.37
N GLY A 48 -15.56 -16.86 -10.30
CA GLY A 48 -15.89 -17.21 -8.91
C GLY A 48 -17.31 -16.82 -8.46
N ARG A 49 -18.14 -16.22 -9.32
CA ARG A 49 -19.45 -15.66 -8.95
C ARG A 49 -20.37 -16.68 -8.25
N LYS A 50 -20.33 -17.93 -8.68
CA LYS A 50 -21.18 -19.00 -8.11
C LYS A 50 -20.80 -19.33 -6.67
N SER A 51 -19.53 -19.13 -6.28
CA SER A 51 -19.03 -19.40 -4.94
C SER A 51 -19.22 -18.22 -3.97
N PHE A 52 -19.60 -17.05 -4.46
CA PHE A 52 -19.90 -15.91 -3.60
C PHE A 52 -21.19 -16.13 -2.80
N SER A 53 -21.03 -16.43 -1.51
CA SER A 53 -22.13 -16.77 -0.60
C SER A 53 -22.94 -15.56 -0.09
N GLY A 54 -22.46 -14.32 -0.36
CA GLY A 54 -23.08 -13.11 0.17
C GLY A 54 -22.73 -12.82 1.64
N GLY A 55 -21.72 -13.48 2.20
CA GLY A 55 -21.26 -13.24 3.58
C GLY A 55 -20.55 -11.89 3.79
N SER A 56 -20.29 -11.16 2.71
CA SER A 56 -19.75 -9.80 2.71
C SER A 56 -20.39 -8.98 1.60
N SER A 57 -20.13 -7.66 1.56
CA SER A 57 -20.52 -6.85 0.41
C SER A 57 -19.73 -7.27 -0.84
N GLU A 58 -20.31 -7.04 -2.03
CA GLU A 58 -19.61 -7.30 -3.31
C GLU A 58 -18.30 -6.51 -3.40
N SER A 59 -18.28 -5.26 -2.96
CA SER A 59 -17.06 -4.43 -2.92
C SER A 59 -15.97 -5.06 -2.05
N THR A 60 -16.31 -5.56 -0.87
CA THR A 60 -15.37 -6.25 0.03
C THR A 60 -14.83 -7.53 -0.61
N TRP A 61 -15.68 -8.30 -1.27
CA TRP A 61 -15.28 -9.50 -1.96
C TRP A 61 -14.36 -9.22 -3.15
N LEU A 62 -14.68 -8.20 -3.97
CA LEU A 62 -13.85 -7.76 -5.09
C LEU A 62 -12.48 -7.26 -4.61
N VAL A 63 -12.43 -6.49 -3.52
CA VAL A 63 -11.16 -6.06 -2.90
C VAL A 63 -10.34 -7.26 -2.42
N GLY A 64 -10.97 -8.29 -1.87
CA GLY A 64 -10.31 -9.55 -1.51
C GLY A 64 -9.61 -10.19 -2.71
N ILE A 65 -10.31 -10.32 -3.84
CA ILE A 65 -9.72 -10.85 -5.09
C ILE A 65 -8.59 -9.94 -5.58
N LEU A 66 -8.80 -8.61 -5.57
CA LEU A 66 -7.80 -7.63 -6.00
C LEU A 66 -6.51 -7.73 -5.19
N LYS A 67 -6.59 -7.89 -3.87
CA LYS A 67 -5.42 -8.10 -2.99
C LYS A 67 -4.61 -9.33 -3.41
N HIS A 68 -5.26 -10.44 -3.74
CA HIS A 68 -4.58 -11.63 -4.24
C HIS A 68 -3.88 -11.37 -5.59
N LYS A 69 -4.54 -10.67 -6.51
CA LYS A 69 -3.97 -10.33 -7.82
C LYS A 69 -2.78 -9.39 -7.70
N ILE A 70 -2.84 -8.41 -6.80
CA ILE A 70 -1.71 -7.53 -6.48
C ILE A 70 -0.53 -8.35 -5.91
N ALA A 71 -0.79 -9.27 -4.98
CA ALA A 71 0.24 -10.14 -4.43
C ALA A 71 0.88 -11.03 -5.52
N ASP A 72 0.10 -11.57 -6.45
CA ASP A 72 0.60 -12.34 -7.59
C ASP A 72 1.47 -11.48 -8.52
N HIS A 73 1.06 -10.25 -8.80
CA HIS A 73 1.85 -9.27 -9.54
C HIS A 73 3.22 -9.03 -8.88
N PHE A 74 3.25 -8.82 -7.57
CA PHE A 74 4.51 -8.64 -6.83
C PHE A 74 5.39 -9.89 -6.86
N ARG A 75 4.81 -11.09 -6.69
CA ARG A 75 5.55 -12.36 -6.79
C ARG A 75 6.18 -12.55 -8.17
N LYS A 76 5.43 -12.27 -9.24
CA LYS A 76 5.94 -12.35 -10.61
C LYS A 76 7.12 -11.39 -10.78
N ARG A 77 6.96 -10.15 -10.37
CA ARG A 77 7.99 -9.10 -10.46
C ARG A 77 9.24 -9.42 -9.63
N ALA A 78 9.08 -9.96 -8.41
CA ALA A 78 10.20 -10.35 -7.56
C ALA A 78 11.05 -11.48 -8.15
N ARG A 79 10.45 -12.36 -8.97
CA ARG A 79 11.19 -13.41 -9.71
C ARG A 79 11.94 -12.84 -10.91
N GLU A 80 11.35 -11.87 -11.62
CA GLU A 80 11.95 -11.24 -12.80
C GLU A 80 13.10 -10.31 -12.45
N ALA A 81 13.03 -9.63 -11.31
CA ALA A 81 14.06 -8.73 -10.79
C ALA A 81 14.28 -8.98 -9.29
N PRO A 82 15.11 -9.98 -8.92
CA PRO A 82 15.44 -10.24 -7.53
C PRO A 82 16.01 -8.99 -6.85
N LEU A 83 15.60 -8.77 -5.61
CA LEU A 83 16.02 -7.61 -4.83
C LEU A 83 17.44 -7.82 -4.31
N PRO A 84 18.36 -6.84 -4.45
CA PRO A 84 19.66 -6.90 -3.81
C PRO A 84 19.49 -6.95 -2.29
N GLU A 85 20.31 -7.73 -1.60
CA GLU A 85 20.39 -7.70 -0.15
C GLU A 85 20.79 -6.30 0.32
N ALA A 86 20.02 -5.78 1.29
CA ALA A 86 20.27 -4.45 1.83
C ALA A 86 21.25 -4.56 3.01
N GLU A 87 22.41 -3.91 2.90
CA GLU A 87 23.34 -3.77 4.01
C GLU A 87 22.69 -2.97 5.17
N PRO A 88 22.85 -3.40 6.43
CA PRO A 88 22.40 -2.63 7.58
C PRO A 88 23.10 -1.27 7.62
N SER A 89 22.34 -0.20 7.73
CA SER A 89 22.91 1.15 7.87
C SER A 89 23.29 1.37 9.34
N GLY A 90 24.58 1.68 9.59
CA GLY A 90 25.09 1.90 10.96
C GLY A 90 24.58 3.15 11.67
N ASN A 91 23.73 3.96 11.02
CA ASN A 91 23.14 5.18 11.58
C ASN A 91 21.62 4.99 11.70
N ASP A 92 21.22 4.01 12.50
CA ASP A 92 19.82 3.65 12.69
C ASP A 92 19.17 4.54 13.77
N PRO A 93 18.14 5.33 13.43
CA PRO A 93 17.40 6.13 14.41
C PRO A 93 16.43 5.28 15.27
N PHE A 94 16.41 3.98 15.07
CA PHE A 94 15.67 3.06 15.91
C PHE A 94 16.62 2.28 16.85
N ASP A 95 16.16 2.04 18.06
CA ASP A 95 16.83 1.11 18.94
C ASP A 95 16.66 -0.36 18.46
N ARG A 96 17.36 -1.29 19.12
CA ARG A 96 17.29 -2.73 18.77
C ARG A 96 15.88 -3.34 18.93
N ARG A 97 14.94 -2.61 19.54
CA ARG A 97 13.54 -2.98 19.73
C ARG A 97 12.60 -2.34 18.72
N GLY A 98 13.15 -1.51 17.79
CA GLY A 98 12.38 -0.81 16.78
C GLY A 98 11.73 0.49 17.27
N HIS A 99 12.11 1.03 18.44
CA HIS A 99 11.65 2.32 18.92
C HIS A 99 12.54 3.44 18.37
N TRP A 100 11.94 4.60 18.12
CA TRP A 100 12.65 5.80 17.67
C TRP A 100 13.67 6.29 18.70
N ASN A 101 14.89 6.60 18.24
CA ASN A 101 15.93 7.20 19.09
C ASN A 101 16.76 8.22 18.26
N PRO A 102 16.61 9.55 18.43
CA PRO A 102 15.50 10.22 19.14
C PRO A 102 14.16 10.05 18.44
N GLY A 103 13.07 10.19 19.19
CA GLY A 103 11.71 10.15 18.64
C GLY A 103 11.47 11.21 17.56
N PRO A 104 10.47 11.01 16.67
CA PRO A 104 10.06 12.03 15.72
C PRO A 104 9.60 13.28 16.48
N PHE A 105 9.78 14.46 15.86
CA PHE A 105 9.18 15.68 16.36
C PHE A 105 7.66 15.49 16.49
N ASP A 106 7.06 16.12 17.49
CA ASP A 106 5.62 16.19 17.57
C ASP A 106 5.11 16.97 16.35
N TRP A 107 4.37 16.29 15.50
CA TRP A 107 3.83 16.91 14.28
C TRP A 107 2.58 17.74 14.57
N GLY A 108 2.10 17.78 15.80
CA GLY A 108 0.88 18.47 16.22
C GLY A 108 -0.37 17.94 15.50
N GLY A 109 -1.47 17.84 16.26
CA GLY A 109 -2.75 17.41 15.70
C GLY A 109 -2.98 15.89 15.71
N ASP A 110 -4.23 15.52 15.42
CA ASP A 110 -4.66 14.13 15.36
C ASP A 110 -4.22 13.51 14.01
N PRO A 111 -3.50 12.37 14.02
CA PRO A 111 -3.12 11.67 12.80
C PRO A 111 -4.31 11.29 11.91
N GLU A 112 -5.49 11.01 12.49
CA GLU A 112 -6.70 10.71 11.72
C GLU A 112 -7.21 11.93 10.96
N ASP A 113 -7.14 13.13 11.54
CA ASP A 113 -7.54 14.37 10.90
C ASP A 113 -6.58 14.72 9.75
N LEU A 114 -5.28 14.50 9.92
CA LEU A 114 -4.29 14.66 8.84
C LEU A 114 -4.59 13.75 7.64
N LEU A 115 -4.92 12.49 7.88
CA LEU A 115 -5.24 11.53 6.82
C LEU A 115 -6.54 11.87 6.07
N ARG A 116 -7.45 12.63 6.68
CA ARG A 116 -8.69 13.11 6.03
C ARG A 116 -8.45 14.30 5.11
N ARG A 117 -7.34 15.00 5.24
CA ARG A 117 -7.01 16.18 4.42
C ARG A 117 -6.48 15.73 3.07
N LYS A 118 -7.16 16.16 2.00
CA LYS A 118 -6.78 15.82 0.63
C LYS A 118 -5.36 16.28 0.29
N ASP A 119 -5.01 17.49 0.70
CA ASP A 119 -3.70 18.10 0.48
C ASP A 119 -2.57 17.29 1.17
N PHE A 120 -2.80 16.76 2.37
CA PHE A 120 -1.86 15.85 3.03
C PHE A 120 -1.69 14.54 2.25
N LEU A 121 -2.81 13.94 1.81
CA LEU A 121 -2.76 12.70 1.03
C LEU A 121 -2.01 12.88 -0.28
N ASP A 122 -2.20 13.99 -0.99
CA ASP A 122 -1.49 14.29 -2.22
C ASP A 122 0.02 14.37 -1.96
N ARG A 123 0.47 15.05 -0.89
CA ARG A 123 1.87 15.12 -0.49
C ARG A 123 2.44 13.78 -0.03
N PHE A 124 1.64 13.00 0.71
CA PHE A 124 2.03 11.65 1.12
C PHE A 124 2.25 10.74 -0.10
N LEU A 125 1.37 10.78 -1.10
CA LEU A 125 1.49 10.01 -2.33
C LEU A 125 2.71 10.45 -3.16
N GLU A 126 3.01 11.76 -3.22
CA GLU A 126 4.24 12.27 -3.83
C GLU A 126 5.48 11.71 -3.11
N CYS A 127 5.50 11.72 -1.78
CA CYS A 127 6.61 11.16 -1.00
C CYS A 127 6.73 9.64 -1.19
N LEU A 128 5.61 8.94 -1.27
CA LEU A 128 5.57 7.50 -1.52
C LEU A 128 6.12 7.17 -2.93
N SER A 129 5.86 8.02 -3.93
CA SER A 129 6.39 7.85 -5.29
C SER A 129 7.91 8.02 -5.36
N GLY A 130 8.52 8.74 -4.42
CA GLY A 130 9.96 8.90 -4.29
C GLY A 130 10.68 7.69 -3.72
N LEU A 131 9.97 6.71 -3.16
CA LEU A 131 10.55 5.46 -2.70
C LEU A 131 11.03 4.61 -3.87
N SER A 132 12.11 3.85 -3.67
CA SER A 132 12.41 2.76 -4.61
C SER A 132 11.24 1.78 -4.64
N ARG A 133 11.07 1.08 -5.77
CA ARG A 133 9.97 0.14 -5.97
C ARG A 133 9.83 -0.85 -4.81
N ASN A 134 10.95 -1.42 -4.37
CA ASN A 134 11.00 -2.40 -3.29
C ASN A 134 10.59 -1.84 -1.93
N GLN A 135 11.05 -0.63 -1.62
CA GLN A 135 10.70 0.06 -0.39
C GLN A 135 9.19 0.33 -0.33
N ALA A 136 8.65 0.77 -1.44
CA ALA A 136 7.25 1.09 -1.50
C ALA A 136 6.34 -0.14 -1.50
N ASP A 137 6.75 -1.24 -2.15
CA ASP A 137 5.99 -2.49 -2.11
C ASP A 137 5.94 -3.05 -0.69
N ALA A 138 7.11 -3.15 -0.04
CA ALA A 138 7.19 -3.62 1.34
C ALA A 138 6.40 -2.72 2.29
N PHE A 139 6.54 -1.38 2.14
CA PHE A 139 5.83 -0.41 2.96
C PHE A 139 4.31 -0.51 2.76
N THR A 140 3.84 -0.56 1.53
CA THR A 140 2.41 -0.66 1.20
C THR A 140 1.81 -1.95 1.76
N MET A 141 2.48 -3.09 1.56
CA MET A 141 2.01 -4.36 2.11
C MET A 141 1.95 -4.34 3.64
N ARG A 142 2.93 -3.73 4.32
CA ARG A 142 2.98 -3.66 5.78
C ARG A 142 1.96 -2.69 6.34
N GLU A 143 1.98 -1.42 5.90
CA GLU A 143 1.28 -0.32 6.56
C GLU A 143 -0.14 -0.11 5.99
N ILE A 144 -0.35 -0.41 4.72
CA ILE A 144 -1.66 -0.20 4.08
C ILE A 144 -2.48 -1.49 4.05
N ASP A 145 -1.84 -2.63 3.73
CA ASP A 145 -2.55 -3.91 3.63
C ASP A 145 -2.54 -4.70 4.94
N GLY A 146 -1.69 -4.31 5.91
CA GLY A 146 -1.56 -4.99 7.20
C GLY A 146 -0.96 -6.40 7.10
N ALA A 147 -0.20 -6.68 6.03
CA ALA A 147 0.39 -7.99 5.79
C ALA A 147 1.43 -8.37 6.86
N GLY A 148 1.45 -9.65 7.25
CA GLY A 148 2.42 -10.19 8.19
C GLY A 148 3.82 -10.30 7.61
N THR A 149 4.87 -10.30 8.47
CA THR A 149 6.28 -10.42 8.05
C THR A 149 6.51 -11.61 7.12
N GLY A 150 6.04 -12.79 7.50
CA GLY A 150 6.22 -14.01 6.70
C GLY A 150 5.51 -13.95 5.34
N GLU A 151 4.36 -13.30 5.25
CA GLU A 151 3.64 -13.10 3.99
C GLU A 151 4.41 -12.17 3.06
N ILE A 152 4.89 -11.02 3.58
CA ILE A 152 5.67 -10.05 2.79
C ILE A 152 6.97 -10.71 2.28
N CYS A 153 7.69 -11.40 3.15
CA CYS A 153 8.91 -12.12 2.78
C CYS A 153 8.66 -13.14 1.67
N LYS A 154 7.56 -13.90 1.76
CA LYS A 154 7.17 -14.87 0.75
C LYS A 154 6.78 -14.22 -0.58
N VAL A 155 6.02 -13.12 -0.55
CA VAL A 155 5.55 -12.42 -1.75
C VAL A 155 6.71 -11.73 -2.46
N LEU A 156 7.56 -11.03 -1.72
CA LEU A 156 8.67 -10.24 -2.29
C LEU A 156 9.98 -11.03 -2.41
N ASN A 157 9.98 -12.31 -2.00
CA ASN A 157 11.17 -13.17 -1.98
C ASN A 157 12.35 -12.55 -1.21
N LEU A 158 12.09 -12.15 0.03
CA LEU A 158 13.03 -11.47 0.94
C LEU A 158 13.28 -12.30 2.19
N SER A 159 14.49 -12.16 2.78
CA SER A 159 14.71 -12.55 4.17
C SER A 159 14.04 -11.54 5.13
N GLU A 160 13.73 -11.98 6.35
CA GLU A 160 13.15 -11.09 7.37
C GLU A 160 14.09 -9.91 7.69
N THR A 161 15.39 -10.17 7.81
CA THR A 161 16.39 -9.13 8.05
C THR A 161 16.38 -8.07 6.95
N ASN A 162 16.34 -8.51 5.68
CA ASN A 162 16.29 -7.59 4.55
C ASN A 162 14.97 -6.79 4.53
N LEU A 163 13.84 -7.43 4.83
CA LEU A 163 12.55 -6.73 4.94
C LEU A 163 12.60 -5.61 5.99
N TRP A 164 13.19 -5.86 7.16
CA TRP A 164 13.31 -4.83 8.20
C TRP A 164 14.16 -3.65 7.74
N VAL A 165 15.26 -3.89 7.06
CA VAL A 165 16.11 -2.82 6.50
C VAL A 165 15.36 -2.02 5.44
N ILE A 166 14.62 -2.69 4.56
CA ILE A 166 13.82 -2.04 3.50
C ILE A 166 12.72 -1.16 4.12
N LEU A 167 11.97 -1.69 5.09
CA LEU A 167 10.92 -0.94 5.78
C LEU A 167 11.47 0.26 6.54
N HIS A 168 12.61 0.07 7.22
CA HIS A 168 13.30 1.16 7.88
C HIS A 168 13.66 2.30 6.90
N ARG A 169 14.32 1.98 5.80
CA ARG A 169 14.69 2.96 4.76
C ARG A 169 13.46 3.67 4.17
N ALA A 170 12.38 2.93 3.94
CA ALA A 170 11.12 3.49 3.46
C ALA A 170 10.53 4.52 4.43
N ARG A 171 10.44 4.17 5.72
CA ARG A 171 9.94 5.07 6.77
C ARG A 171 10.81 6.32 6.91
N MET A 172 12.14 6.17 6.85
CA MET A 172 13.06 7.31 6.92
C MET A 172 12.92 8.25 5.73
N HIS A 173 12.78 7.70 4.51
CA HIS A 173 12.55 8.52 3.32
C HIS A 173 11.23 9.29 3.43
N LEU A 174 10.14 8.60 3.79
CA LEU A 174 8.82 9.22 3.95
C LEU A 174 8.84 10.31 5.02
N ARG A 175 9.46 10.04 6.17
CA ARG A 175 9.61 11.03 7.24
C ARG A 175 10.28 12.30 6.72
N ARG A 176 11.48 12.19 6.12
CA ARG A 176 12.23 13.36 5.60
C ARG A 176 11.44 14.10 4.53
N CYS A 177 10.79 13.39 3.64
CA CYS A 177 9.99 13.99 2.57
C CYS A 177 8.80 14.78 3.14
N LEU A 178 8.09 14.21 4.11
CA LEU A 178 6.95 14.87 4.75
C LEU A 178 7.39 16.03 5.64
N GLU A 179 8.51 15.93 6.36
CA GLU A 179 9.06 17.04 7.13
C GLU A 179 9.27 18.27 6.24
N VAL A 180 9.85 18.10 5.05
CA VAL A 180 10.12 19.19 4.11
C VAL A 180 8.84 19.65 3.40
N ARG A 181 8.03 18.73 2.87
CA ARG A 181 6.94 19.08 1.95
C ARG A 181 5.63 19.44 2.64
N TRP A 182 5.46 19.04 3.88
CA TRP A 182 4.25 19.27 4.64
C TRP A 182 4.50 20.17 5.85
N PHE A 183 5.35 19.75 6.77
CA PHE A 183 5.49 20.44 8.06
C PHE A 183 6.28 21.75 7.97
N GLU A 184 7.29 21.87 7.11
CA GLU A 184 7.97 23.14 6.88
C GLU A 184 7.09 24.15 6.14
N THR A 185 6.21 23.69 5.26
CA THR A 185 5.27 24.56 4.54
C THR A 185 4.24 25.15 5.50
N ILE A 186 3.67 24.32 6.39
CA ILE A 186 2.73 24.81 7.41
C ILE A 186 3.38 25.83 8.33
N ARG A 187 4.63 25.62 8.77
CA ARG A 187 5.36 26.57 9.64
C ARG A 187 5.63 27.92 8.97
N ARG A 188 5.68 27.99 7.64
CA ARG A 188 5.86 29.25 6.90
C ARG A 188 4.55 30.00 6.68
N ASP A 189 3.44 29.31 6.72
CA ASP A 189 2.10 29.86 6.50
C ASP A 189 1.38 30.25 7.81
N GLU A 190 1.97 29.94 8.98
CA GLU A 190 1.51 30.46 10.27
C GLU A 190 2.08 31.89 10.45
N PRO A 191 1.18 32.95 10.64
CA PRO A 191 1.56 34.36 10.76
C PRO A 191 2.31 34.67 12.04
#